data_432b2b311340550015ed6dce33e78abf
#
_entry.id   432b2b311340550015ed6dce33e78abf
#
_cell.length_a   1.000
_cell.length_b   1.000
_cell.length_c   1.000
_cell.angle_alpha   90.00
_cell.angle_beta   90.00
_cell.angle_gamma   90.00
#
_symmetry.space_group_name_H-M   'P 1'
#
loop_
_entity.id
_entity.type
_entity.pdbx_description
1 polymer ?
#
loop_
_entity_poly.entity_id
_entity_poly.type
_entity_poly.pdbx_seq_one_letter_code
_entity_poly.pdbx_strand_id
1 'polypeptide(L)'
;MKVRHLNSDSAHPRHASPPDIAGRLPFSSLCAIFLAADTFPPLLAYLHISRSLAVGLIVAAALAIMLVSVNFAIISARAGDQTFFHARANSLVLIGVTLALICVHGTIASRIVPIDFDRFALSFIPLVFLLAGATSVAYVLRTATPQQIDSMAWVCFWTFVGFLLLRFIHLEPDASAYNKPLFPFSEPSHFALAFGPLYLYRSITAPKRWQLPWIAFGVVIAVIIRDATLLAFAFGAAMLCRRLLFLASTAVVAILTTAATHFTYFTSRADISSHSRNLSVLVYIQGWEFLWRSLHLSHGWGIGFQQLGTFPFHLSITQIIRSYTNGSALNTMGGGFLFSKLGSEFGVFGVLLAIAFGILCIKSIVKLRGTNAVPHQHMFARCIIVAFGVDMFIRGPGYFFGAPMLFLGAVLSLSPVSGLLRRKLSTSGAETLALR
;
A
#
# COMPACT_ATOMS: atom_id res chain seq x y z
N MET A 1 34.98 -61.25 15.31
CA MET A 1 33.83 -61.08 14.44
C MET A 1 33.84 -59.65 13.94
N LYS A 2 34.32 -59.38 12.67
CA LYS A 2 34.49 -58.05 12.07
C LYS A 2 33.28 -57.77 11.23
N VAL A 3 32.45 -56.77 11.63
CA VAL A 3 31.32 -56.28 10.85
C VAL A 3 31.87 -55.25 9.84
N ARG A 4 31.77 -55.57 8.55
CA ARG A 4 32.08 -54.67 7.43
C ARG A 4 30.90 -53.67 7.26
N HIS A 5 31.13 -52.40 7.51
CA HIS A 5 30.26 -51.37 7.04
C HIS A 5 30.38 -51.20 5.52
N LEU A 6 29.32 -51.56 4.81
CA LEU A 6 29.11 -51.24 3.40
C LEU A 6 28.67 -49.77 3.32
N ASN A 7 29.57 -48.89 2.90
CA ASN A 7 29.26 -47.56 2.44
C ASN A 7 28.47 -47.67 1.13
N SER A 8 27.15 -47.50 1.21
CA SER A 8 26.33 -47.22 0.01
C SER A 8 26.37 -45.72 -0.30
N ASP A 9 27.36 -45.31 -1.09
CA ASP A 9 27.35 -44.03 -1.78
C ASP A 9 26.17 -44.01 -2.77
N SER A 10 24.98 -43.74 -2.29
CA SER A 10 23.86 -43.34 -3.15
C SER A 10 24.14 -41.92 -3.67
N ALA A 11 24.74 -41.89 -4.87
CA ALA A 11 24.85 -40.67 -5.65
C ALA A 11 23.43 -40.09 -5.86
N HIS A 12 23.03 -39.18 -4.99
CA HIS A 12 21.85 -38.35 -5.25
C HIS A 12 22.07 -37.65 -6.60
N PRO A 13 21.15 -37.80 -7.56
CA PRO A 13 21.23 -37.06 -8.79
C PRO A 13 21.21 -35.57 -8.42
N ARG A 14 22.30 -34.86 -8.69
CA ARG A 14 22.35 -33.41 -8.59
C ARG A 14 21.23 -32.91 -9.48
N HIS A 15 20.13 -32.49 -8.85
CA HIS A 15 19.11 -31.71 -9.54
C HIS A 15 19.83 -30.54 -10.20
N ALA A 16 19.99 -30.62 -11.51
CA ALA A 16 20.47 -29.50 -12.30
C ALA A 16 19.63 -28.31 -11.94
N SER A 17 20.26 -27.30 -11.37
CA SER A 17 19.59 -26.03 -11.06
C SER A 17 18.92 -25.58 -12.36
N PRO A 18 17.63 -25.23 -12.35
CA PRO A 18 16.97 -24.74 -13.56
C PRO A 18 17.82 -23.60 -14.14
N PRO A 19 17.99 -23.51 -15.46
CA PRO A 19 18.88 -22.55 -16.11
C PRO A 19 18.56 -21.16 -15.58
N ASP A 20 19.60 -20.46 -15.19
CA ASP A 20 19.54 -19.14 -14.56
C ASP A 20 18.86 -18.20 -15.55
N ILE A 21 17.60 -17.86 -15.26
CA ILE A 21 16.65 -17.29 -16.20
C ILE A 21 17.15 -15.89 -16.56
N ALA A 22 17.61 -15.75 -17.79
CA ALA A 22 17.86 -14.46 -18.44
C ALA A 22 16.55 -13.65 -18.55
N GLY A 23 16.02 -13.14 -17.42
CA GLY A 23 14.71 -12.54 -17.43
C GLY A 23 14.35 -11.74 -16.16
N ARG A 24 15.31 -11.61 -15.27
CA ARG A 24 15.08 -10.88 -14.01
C ARG A 24 15.26 -9.38 -14.18
N LEU A 25 14.33 -8.60 -13.63
CA LEU A 25 14.49 -7.14 -13.54
C LEU A 25 15.83 -6.79 -12.85
N PRO A 26 16.58 -5.79 -13.36
CA PRO A 26 17.70 -5.23 -12.64
C PRO A 26 17.29 -4.76 -11.23
N PHE A 27 18.15 -4.97 -10.26
CA PHE A 27 17.90 -4.57 -8.87
C PHE A 27 17.57 -3.07 -8.73
N SER A 28 18.27 -2.22 -9.52
CA SER A 28 18.01 -0.77 -9.55
C SER A 28 16.59 -0.43 -10.01
N SER A 29 16.06 -1.14 -11.01
CA SER A 29 14.69 -0.94 -11.48
C SER A 29 13.66 -1.33 -10.41
N LEU A 30 13.92 -2.39 -9.65
CA LEU A 30 13.08 -2.81 -8.53
C LEU A 30 13.00 -1.70 -7.47
N CYS A 31 14.16 -1.20 -7.02
CA CYS A 31 14.22 -0.09 -6.07
C CYS A 31 13.53 1.18 -6.62
N ALA A 32 13.77 1.52 -7.88
CA ALA A 32 13.18 2.69 -8.52
C ALA A 32 11.64 2.64 -8.55
N ILE A 33 11.05 1.46 -8.87
CA ILE A 33 9.59 1.29 -8.89
C ILE A 33 8.98 1.52 -7.51
N PHE A 34 9.53 0.90 -6.47
CA PHE A 34 9.00 1.02 -5.11
C PHE A 34 9.20 2.43 -4.54
N LEU A 35 10.39 3.01 -4.70
CA LEU A 35 10.64 4.38 -4.25
C LEU A 35 9.77 5.38 -5.01
N ALA A 36 9.65 5.26 -6.34
CA ALA A 36 8.83 6.17 -7.13
C ALA A 36 7.35 6.10 -6.73
N ALA A 37 6.82 4.89 -6.49
CA ALA A 37 5.43 4.71 -6.06
C ALA A 37 5.11 5.52 -4.81
N ASP A 38 5.98 5.47 -3.82
CA ASP A 38 5.75 6.09 -2.52
C ASP A 38 6.21 7.56 -2.45
N THR A 39 7.20 7.97 -3.28
CA THR A 39 7.79 9.31 -3.17
C THR A 39 7.32 10.31 -4.22
N PHE A 40 7.02 9.90 -5.47
CA PHE A 40 6.64 10.86 -6.51
C PHE A 40 5.31 11.57 -6.25
N PRO A 41 4.24 10.90 -5.78
CA PRO A 41 3.01 11.59 -5.45
C PRO A 41 3.22 12.73 -4.44
N PRO A 42 3.83 12.50 -3.28
CA PRO A 42 4.07 13.57 -2.32
C PRO A 42 5.14 14.58 -2.77
N LEU A 43 6.17 14.14 -3.50
CA LEU A 43 7.26 15.01 -3.98
C LEU A 43 6.76 16.09 -4.93
N LEU A 44 5.93 15.72 -5.94
CA LEU A 44 5.40 16.71 -6.88
C LEU A 44 4.44 17.69 -6.20
N ALA A 45 3.71 17.22 -5.19
CA ALA A 45 2.87 18.08 -4.36
C ALA A 45 3.72 19.01 -3.48
N TYR A 46 4.78 18.51 -2.87
CA TYR A 46 5.72 19.27 -2.05
C TYR A 46 6.45 20.37 -2.84
N LEU A 47 6.89 20.04 -4.07
CA LEU A 47 7.54 20.99 -4.97
C LEU A 47 6.54 21.97 -5.64
N HIS A 48 5.26 21.91 -5.28
CA HIS A 48 4.20 22.73 -5.91
C HIS A 48 4.07 22.58 -7.42
N ILE A 49 4.64 21.52 -8.03
CA ILE A 49 4.50 21.18 -9.46
C ILE A 49 3.06 20.77 -9.74
N SER A 50 2.43 20.07 -8.79
CA SER A 50 1.02 19.68 -8.88
C SER A 50 0.33 19.79 -7.52
N ARG A 51 -0.90 20.29 -7.52
CA ARG A 51 -1.77 20.25 -6.34
C ARG A 51 -2.40 18.86 -6.11
N SER A 52 -2.35 17.99 -7.11
CA SER A 52 -2.97 16.66 -7.09
C SER A 52 -1.91 15.56 -6.98
N LEU A 53 -2.06 14.68 -6.00
CA LEU A 53 -1.24 13.48 -5.86
C LEU A 53 -1.36 12.53 -7.07
N ALA A 54 -2.47 12.63 -7.84
CA ALA A 54 -2.72 11.81 -9.02
C ALA A 54 -1.65 12.01 -10.11
N VAL A 55 -1.12 13.23 -10.27
CA VAL A 55 -0.05 13.50 -11.25
C VAL A 55 1.21 12.72 -10.89
N GLY A 56 1.61 12.75 -9.63
CA GLY A 56 2.77 12.00 -9.17
C GLY A 56 2.58 10.48 -9.28
N LEU A 57 1.35 9.99 -9.05
CA LEU A 57 1.01 8.58 -9.29
C LEU A 57 1.14 8.21 -10.77
N ILE A 58 0.66 9.04 -11.69
CA ILE A 58 0.80 8.82 -13.14
C ILE A 58 2.28 8.69 -13.52
N VAL A 59 3.12 9.59 -13.01
CA VAL A 59 4.57 9.56 -13.28
C VAL A 59 5.20 8.29 -12.70
N ALA A 60 4.88 7.92 -11.47
CA ALA A 60 5.39 6.69 -10.84
C ALA A 60 4.94 5.43 -11.59
N ALA A 61 3.66 5.37 -11.97
CA ALA A 61 3.11 4.25 -12.72
C ALA A 61 3.71 4.17 -14.14
N ALA A 62 3.87 5.30 -14.83
CA ALA A 62 4.52 5.35 -16.14
C ALA A 62 5.97 4.84 -16.07
N LEU A 63 6.72 5.24 -15.04
CA LEU A 63 8.07 4.73 -14.80
C LEU A 63 8.06 3.21 -14.58
N ALA A 64 7.14 2.69 -13.75
CA ALA A 64 7.02 1.25 -13.51
C ALA A 64 6.70 0.47 -14.79
N ILE A 65 5.75 0.96 -15.58
CA ILE A 65 5.36 0.38 -16.87
C ILE A 65 6.54 0.39 -17.84
N MET A 66 7.25 1.52 -17.94
CA MET A 66 8.41 1.67 -18.81
C MET A 66 9.53 0.69 -18.43
N LEU A 67 9.93 0.65 -17.15
CA LEU A 67 11.00 -0.23 -16.69
C LEU A 67 10.66 -1.72 -16.91
N VAL A 68 9.43 -2.12 -16.65
CA VAL A 68 8.96 -3.49 -16.90
C VAL A 68 8.93 -3.79 -18.40
N SER A 69 8.44 -2.87 -19.23
CA SER A 69 8.34 -3.05 -20.68
C SER A 69 9.73 -3.14 -21.34
N VAL A 70 10.68 -2.30 -20.94
CA VAL A 70 12.07 -2.34 -21.44
C VAL A 70 12.75 -3.64 -21.07
N ASN A 71 12.66 -4.04 -19.79
CA ASN A 71 13.22 -5.30 -19.33
C ASN A 71 12.64 -6.49 -20.12
N PHE A 72 11.34 -6.43 -20.35
CA PHE A 72 10.63 -7.46 -21.10
C PHE A 72 11.06 -7.49 -22.58
N ALA A 73 11.22 -6.35 -23.23
CA ALA A 73 11.70 -6.27 -24.61
C ALA A 73 13.10 -6.93 -24.76
N ILE A 74 14.00 -6.69 -23.78
CA ILE A 74 15.33 -7.29 -23.72
C ILE A 74 15.22 -8.83 -23.61
N ILE A 75 14.31 -9.34 -22.79
CA ILE A 75 14.11 -10.78 -22.59
C ILE A 75 13.53 -11.42 -23.86
N SER A 76 12.48 -10.83 -24.43
CA SER A 76 11.81 -11.35 -25.63
C SER A 76 12.75 -11.39 -26.83
N ALA A 77 13.60 -10.38 -26.98
CA ALA A 77 14.63 -10.36 -28.03
C ALA A 77 15.63 -11.52 -27.91
N ARG A 78 15.86 -12.03 -26.68
CA ARG A 78 16.80 -13.15 -26.41
C ARG A 78 16.14 -14.52 -26.50
N ALA A 79 14.86 -14.64 -26.13
CA ALA A 79 14.20 -15.93 -25.91
C ALA A 79 13.18 -16.34 -26.97
N GLY A 80 12.76 -15.44 -27.87
CA GLY A 80 11.74 -15.71 -28.88
C GLY A 80 10.34 -16.08 -28.30
N ASP A 81 10.07 -15.75 -27.05
CA ASP A 81 8.96 -16.28 -26.27
C ASP A 81 7.67 -15.46 -26.41
N GLN A 82 6.57 -16.14 -26.78
CA GLN A 82 5.24 -15.54 -26.93
C GLN A 82 4.43 -15.44 -25.61
N THR A 83 4.95 -15.93 -24.48
CA THR A 83 4.21 -15.98 -23.20
C THR A 83 3.82 -14.61 -22.66
N PHE A 84 4.49 -13.56 -23.11
CA PHE A 84 4.21 -12.17 -22.78
C PHE A 84 2.83 -11.67 -23.24
N PHE A 85 2.47 -12.00 -24.46
CA PHE A 85 1.20 -11.50 -25.00
C PHE A 85 0.02 -11.96 -24.14
N HIS A 86 0.04 -13.18 -23.62
CA HIS A 86 -1.02 -13.71 -22.76
C HIS A 86 -1.05 -13.04 -21.38
N ALA A 87 0.10 -12.78 -20.75
CA ALA A 87 0.14 -12.10 -19.46
C ALA A 87 -0.36 -10.65 -19.58
N ARG A 88 -0.02 -9.96 -20.66
CA ARG A 88 -0.46 -8.59 -20.94
C ARG A 88 -1.94 -8.52 -21.30
N ALA A 89 -2.45 -9.48 -22.06
CA ALA A 89 -3.88 -9.58 -22.39
C ALA A 89 -4.74 -9.69 -21.13
N ASN A 90 -4.37 -10.54 -20.16
CA ASN A 90 -5.11 -10.68 -18.91
C ASN A 90 -5.12 -9.37 -18.09
N SER A 91 -4.02 -8.62 -18.09
CA SER A 91 -3.96 -7.32 -17.44
C SER A 91 -4.87 -6.30 -18.10
N LEU A 92 -4.90 -6.27 -19.44
CA LEU A 92 -5.81 -5.39 -20.20
C LEU A 92 -7.27 -5.74 -19.98
N VAL A 93 -7.60 -7.03 -19.93
CA VAL A 93 -8.96 -7.50 -19.61
C VAL A 93 -9.37 -7.04 -18.20
N LEU A 94 -8.49 -7.22 -17.20
CA LEU A 94 -8.76 -6.76 -15.83
C LEU A 94 -9.00 -5.24 -15.78
N ILE A 95 -8.18 -4.46 -16.44
CA ILE A 95 -8.35 -3.01 -16.54
C ILE A 95 -9.68 -2.68 -17.22
N GLY A 96 -9.97 -3.28 -18.38
CA GLY A 96 -11.20 -3.03 -19.12
C GLY A 96 -12.46 -3.39 -18.33
N VAL A 97 -12.47 -4.54 -17.65
CA VAL A 97 -13.59 -4.96 -16.79
C VAL A 97 -13.77 -3.99 -15.62
N THR A 98 -12.68 -3.57 -14.97
CA THR A 98 -12.77 -2.62 -13.85
C THR A 98 -13.34 -1.27 -14.32
N LEU A 99 -12.86 -0.76 -15.45
CA LEU A 99 -13.37 0.49 -16.02
C LEU A 99 -14.85 0.37 -16.40
N ALA A 100 -15.24 -0.73 -17.05
CA ALA A 100 -16.63 -0.99 -17.42
C ALA A 100 -17.55 -1.03 -16.20
N LEU A 101 -17.15 -1.72 -15.12
CA LEU A 101 -17.92 -1.79 -13.87
C LEU A 101 -18.08 -0.40 -13.25
N ILE A 102 -17.04 0.44 -13.24
CA ILE A 102 -17.11 1.80 -12.72
C ILE A 102 -18.01 2.67 -13.60
N CYS A 103 -17.96 2.52 -14.92
CA CYS A 103 -18.87 3.23 -15.84
C CYS A 103 -20.33 2.84 -15.61
N VAL A 104 -20.63 1.54 -15.50
CA VAL A 104 -21.98 1.05 -15.20
C VAL A 104 -22.46 1.60 -13.87
N HIS A 105 -21.64 1.48 -12.82
CA HIS A 105 -21.97 2.03 -11.51
C HIS A 105 -22.22 3.55 -11.57
N GLY A 106 -21.34 4.32 -12.23
CA GLY A 106 -21.48 5.77 -12.40
C GLY A 106 -22.76 6.15 -13.16
N THR A 107 -23.13 5.39 -14.19
CA THR A 107 -24.37 5.59 -14.94
C THR A 107 -25.61 5.36 -14.06
N ILE A 108 -25.60 4.34 -13.21
CA ILE A 108 -26.68 4.11 -12.25
C ILE A 108 -26.72 5.23 -11.20
N ALA A 109 -25.58 5.57 -10.61
CA ALA A 109 -25.47 6.63 -9.61
C ALA A 109 -25.97 7.98 -10.15
N SER A 110 -25.72 8.30 -11.44
CA SER A 110 -26.16 9.56 -12.07
C SER A 110 -27.70 9.68 -12.20
N ARG A 111 -28.43 8.57 -12.09
CA ARG A 111 -29.89 8.59 -12.04
C ARG A 111 -30.45 8.91 -10.67
N ILE A 112 -29.63 8.76 -9.64
CA ILE A 112 -30.03 8.94 -8.23
C ILE A 112 -29.52 10.27 -7.69
N VAL A 113 -28.29 10.65 -8.06
CA VAL A 113 -27.57 11.84 -7.55
C VAL A 113 -26.94 12.59 -8.72
N PRO A 114 -26.92 13.93 -8.73
CA PRO A 114 -26.20 14.69 -9.75
C PRO A 114 -24.70 14.39 -9.70
N ILE A 115 -24.10 14.10 -10.86
CA ILE A 115 -22.70 13.73 -11.03
C ILE A 115 -21.98 14.82 -11.82
N ASP A 116 -20.80 15.20 -11.36
CA ASP A 116 -19.80 15.98 -12.12
C ASP A 116 -19.12 15.05 -13.14
N PHE A 117 -19.60 15.07 -14.37
CA PHE A 117 -19.12 14.20 -15.45
C PHE A 117 -17.67 14.51 -15.86
N ASP A 118 -17.23 15.76 -15.81
CA ASP A 118 -15.86 16.14 -16.17
C ASP A 118 -14.88 15.52 -15.19
N ARG A 119 -15.16 15.65 -13.91
CA ARG A 119 -14.34 15.04 -12.86
C ARG A 119 -14.38 13.52 -12.93
N PHE A 120 -15.54 12.93 -13.17
CA PHE A 120 -15.70 11.50 -13.39
C PHE A 120 -14.82 11.00 -14.52
N ALA A 121 -14.94 11.61 -15.71
CA ALA A 121 -14.19 11.23 -16.91
C ALA A 121 -12.67 11.42 -16.75
N LEU A 122 -12.22 12.57 -16.25
CA LEU A 122 -10.81 12.86 -16.05
C LEU A 122 -10.15 11.91 -15.05
N SER A 123 -10.92 11.37 -14.10
CA SER A 123 -10.41 10.43 -13.10
C SER A 123 -10.09 9.04 -13.66
N PHE A 124 -10.55 8.70 -14.88
CA PHE A 124 -10.15 7.44 -15.53
C PHE A 124 -8.68 7.44 -15.93
N ILE A 125 -8.09 8.59 -16.24
CA ILE A 125 -6.66 8.67 -16.59
C ILE A 125 -5.78 8.14 -15.46
N PRO A 126 -5.80 8.71 -14.25
CA PRO A 126 -4.99 8.18 -13.15
C PRO A 126 -5.42 6.77 -12.72
N LEU A 127 -6.68 6.37 -12.92
CA LEU A 127 -7.15 5.02 -12.63
C LEU A 127 -6.50 3.99 -13.56
N VAL A 128 -6.42 4.25 -14.86
CA VAL A 128 -5.74 3.39 -15.84
C VAL A 128 -4.27 3.24 -15.47
N PHE A 129 -3.59 4.33 -15.14
CA PHE A 129 -2.19 4.30 -14.71
C PHE A 129 -2.02 3.55 -13.39
N LEU A 130 -2.93 3.72 -12.42
CA LEU A 130 -2.95 2.97 -11.16
C LEU A 130 -3.00 1.45 -11.42
N LEU A 131 -3.95 1.00 -12.24
CA LEU A 131 -4.16 -0.42 -12.54
C LEU A 131 -2.98 -1.00 -13.36
N ALA A 132 -2.50 -0.27 -14.36
CA ALA A 132 -1.34 -0.69 -15.16
C ALA A 132 -0.04 -0.71 -14.32
N GLY A 133 0.15 0.29 -13.46
CA GLY A 133 1.25 0.30 -12.48
C GLY A 133 1.17 -0.86 -11.50
N ALA A 134 -0.03 -1.17 -10.99
CA ALA A 134 -0.24 -2.31 -10.11
C ALA A 134 0.08 -3.66 -10.79
N THR A 135 -0.27 -3.83 -12.08
CA THR A 135 0.14 -5.05 -12.82
C THR A 135 1.65 -5.13 -13.00
N SER A 136 2.32 -3.99 -13.18
CA SER A 136 3.79 -3.91 -13.24
C SER A 136 4.42 -4.31 -11.90
N VAL A 137 3.90 -3.79 -10.78
CA VAL A 137 4.33 -4.18 -9.42
C VAL A 137 4.11 -5.68 -9.18
N ALA A 138 2.95 -6.22 -9.60
CA ALA A 138 2.66 -7.65 -9.47
C ALA A 138 3.65 -8.51 -10.25
N TYR A 139 4.01 -8.12 -11.48
CA TYR A 139 5.02 -8.79 -12.28
C TYR A 139 6.37 -8.80 -11.56
N VAL A 140 6.79 -7.65 -11.06
CA VAL A 140 8.05 -7.48 -10.32
C VAL A 140 8.10 -8.37 -9.08
N LEU A 141 7.06 -8.36 -8.26
CA LEU A 141 7.00 -9.19 -7.04
C LEU A 141 7.03 -10.69 -7.34
N ARG A 142 6.52 -11.13 -8.51
CA ARG A 142 6.55 -12.54 -8.93
C ARG A 142 7.89 -12.99 -9.47
N THR A 143 8.62 -12.10 -10.13
CA THR A 143 9.88 -12.44 -10.84
C THR A 143 11.12 -12.17 -10.02
N ALA A 144 11.05 -11.27 -9.03
CA ALA A 144 12.17 -10.96 -8.15
C ALA A 144 12.57 -12.16 -7.29
N THR A 145 13.87 -12.32 -7.07
CA THR A 145 14.39 -13.32 -6.14
C THR A 145 14.18 -12.91 -4.68
N PRO A 146 14.21 -13.87 -3.73
CA PRO A 146 14.17 -13.57 -2.31
C PRO A 146 15.23 -12.54 -1.89
N GLN A 147 16.45 -12.68 -2.41
CA GLN A 147 17.55 -11.75 -2.12
C GLN A 147 17.31 -10.35 -2.68
N GLN A 148 16.75 -10.25 -3.91
CA GLN A 148 16.41 -8.95 -4.49
C GLN A 148 15.33 -8.24 -3.68
N ILE A 149 14.31 -8.95 -3.21
CA ILE A 149 13.26 -8.36 -2.34
C ILE A 149 13.85 -7.87 -1.01
N ASP A 150 14.69 -8.69 -0.36
CA ASP A 150 15.30 -8.31 0.92
C ASP A 150 16.24 -7.10 0.75
N SER A 151 17.07 -7.10 -0.27
CA SER A 151 17.97 -5.98 -0.57
C SER A 151 17.22 -4.71 -0.96
N MET A 152 16.16 -4.81 -1.78
CA MET A 152 15.29 -3.69 -2.14
C MET A 152 14.62 -3.09 -0.90
N ALA A 153 14.01 -3.95 -0.07
CA ALA A 153 13.38 -3.49 1.17
C ALA A 153 14.40 -2.82 2.11
N TRP A 154 15.65 -3.29 2.13
CA TRP A 154 16.74 -2.67 2.89
C TRP A 154 17.11 -1.29 2.35
N VAL A 155 17.35 -1.17 1.04
CA VAL A 155 17.70 0.11 0.40
C VAL A 155 16.56 1.12 0.56
N CYS A 156 15.32 0.73 0.24
CA CYS A 156 14.17 1.62 0.40
C CYS A 156 13.97 2.05 1.86
N PHE A 157 14.10 1.11 2.81
CA PHE A 157 14.00 1.41 4.24
C PHE A 157 15.00 2.51 4.67
N TRP A 158 16.28 2.36 4.31
CA TRP A 158 17.30 3.35 4.69
C TRP A 158 17.16 4.67 3.93
N THR A 159 16.64 4.65 2.71
CA THR A 159 16.27 5.88 1.98
C THR A 159 15.21 6.67 2.76
N PHE A 160 14.18 6.00 3.28
CA PHE A 160 13.17 6.65 4.13
C PHE A 160 13.74 7.12 5.46
N VAL A 161 14.64 6.36 6.09
CA VAL A 161 15.38 6.84 7.28
C VAL A 161 16.21 8.07 6.94
N GLY A 162 16.82 8.13 5.76
CA GLY A 162 17.50 9.31 5.24
C GLY A 162 16.59 10.53 5.15
N PHE A 163 15.37 10.37 4.59
CA PHE A 163 14.37 11.45 4.58
C PHE A 163 13.99 11.91 6.00
N LEU A 164 13.86 10.98 6.93
CA LEU A 164 13.63 11.31 8.34
C LEU A 164 14.76 12.14 8.92
N LEU A 165 16.03 11.79 8.63
CA LEU A 165 17.19 12.50 9.13
C LEU A 165 17.29 13.92 8.56
N LEU A 166 16.89 14.14 7.29
CA LEU A 166 16.86 15.47 6.67
C LEU A 166 15.97 16.46 7.45
N ARG A 167 14.91 15.98 8.10
CA ARG A 167 14.07 16.81 8.98
C ARG A 167 14.87 17.48 10.11
N PHE A 168 15.90 16.82 10.64
CA PHE A 168 16.71 17.35 11.75
C PHE A 168 17.75 18.38 11.29
N ILE A 169 18.06 18.42 9.98
CA ILE A 169 19.06 19.34 9.42
C ILE A 169 18.46 20.74 9.13
N HIS A 170 17.20 20.98 9.47
CA HIS A 170 16.52 22.29 9.32
C HIS A 170 16.60 22.89 7.89
N LEU A 171 16.35 22.08 6.86
CA LEU A 171 16.34 22.57 5.47
C LEU A 171 15.17 23.50 5.15
N GLU A 172 14.25 23.75 6.08
CA GLU A 172 13.11 24.64 5.91
C GLU A 172 13.10 25.76 6.96
N PRO A 173 13.29 27.05 6.53
CA PRO A 173 13.35 28.19 7.47
C PRO A 173 12.03 28.56 8.13
N ASP A 174 10.86 28.25 7.54
CA ASP A 174 9.56 28.82 7.94
C ASP A 174 8.52 27.86 8.53
N ALA A 175 8.89 26.62 8.83
CA ALA A 175 7.93 25.67 9.37
C ALA A 175 7.64 25.96 10.85
N SER A 176 6.40 26.35 11.17
CA SER A 176 5.91 26.41 12.56
C SER A 176 6.19 25.07 13.28
N ALA A 177 6.56 25.12 14.55
CA ALA A 177 7.02 23.97 15.33
C ALA A 177 6.08 22.76 15.36
N TYR A 178 4.82 22.95 14.96
CA TYR A 178 3.75 21.95 15.00
C TYR A 178 3.49 21.21 13.68
N ASN A 179 3.84 21.80 12.52
CA ASN A 179 3.51 21.26 11.20
C ASN A 179 4.73 21.20 10.27
N LYS A 180 5.89 20.76 10.77
CA LYS A 180 7.07 20.60 9.91
C LYS A 180 6.82 19.45 8.92
N PRO A 181 6.74 19.73 7.61
CA PRO A 181 6.69 18.68 6.61
C PRO A 181 7.93 17.77 6.75
N LEU A 182 7.80 16.53 6.35
CA LEU A 182 8.89 15.57 6.35
C LEU A 182 9.23 15.26 4.89
N PHE A 183 10.26 15.93 4.35
CA PHE A 183 10.62 15.77 2.94
C PHE A 183 10.65 14.29 2.51
N PRO A 184 10.06 13.94 1.37
CA PRO A 184 9.26 14.76 0.42
C PRO A 184 7.76 14.81 0.75
N PHE A 185 7.36 14.41 1.95
CA PHE A 185 5.98 14.31 2.40
C PHE A 185 5.50 15.60 3.05
N SER A 186 4.31 16.04 2.71
CA SER A 186 3.68 17.21 3.33
C SER A 186 3.28 16.98 4.79
N GLU A 187 3.11 15.70 5.19
CA GLU A 187 2.70 15.32 6.54
C GLU A 187 3.46 14.10 7.03
N PRO A 188 3.79 14.01 8.34
CA PRO A 188 4.43 12.82 8.91
C PRO A 188 3.64 11.53 8.72
N SER A 189 2.30 11.60 8.70
CA SER A 189 1.44 10.44 8.48
C SER A 189 1.56 9.86 7.07
N HIS A 190 1.76 10.68 6.04
CA HIS A 190 2.01 10.20 4.68
C HIS A 190 3.35 9.47 4.58
N PHE A 191 4.37 9.98 5.28
CA PHE A 191 5.64 9.25 5.45
C PHE A 191 5.41 7.90 6.14
N ALA A 192 4.65 7.86 7.23
CA ALA A 192 4.37 6.63 7.96
C ALA A 192 3.66 5.58 7.09
N LEU A 193 2.70 5.99 6.24
CA LEU A 193 2.01 5.09 5.31
C LEU A 193 2.97 4.47 4.29
N ALA A 194 3.88 5.25 3.72
CA ALA A 194 4.88 4.77 2.77
C ALA A 194 5.96 3.89 3.44
N PHE A 195 6.40 4.27 4.63
CA PHE A 195 7.41 3.55 5.41
C PHE A 195 6.88 2.25 6.03
N GLY A 196 5.58 2.20 6.37
CA GLY A 196 4.94 1.12 7.11
C GLY A 196 5.16 -0.29 6.54
N PRO A 197 4.93 -0.56 5.24
CA PRO A 197 5.16 -1.87 4.65
C PRO A 197 6.60 -2.35 4.79
N LEU A 198 7.57 -1.48 4.56
CA LEU A 198 9.01 -1.75 4.68
C LEU A 198 9.38 -2.05 6.12
N TYR A 199 8.88 -1.25 7.05
CA TYR A 199 9.09 -1.42 8.48
C TYR A 199 8.51 -2.75 9.00
N LEU A 200 7.28 -3.10 8.63
CA LEU A 200 6.67 -4.38 8.99
C LEU A 200 7.50 -5.55 8.43
N TYR A 201 7.88 -5.50 7.17
CA TYR A 201 8.68 -6.54 6.54
C TYR A 201 10.03 -6.72 7.26
N ARG A 202 10.75 -5.64 7.55
CA ARG A 202 12.03 -5.68 8.27
C ARG A 202 11.88 -6.24 9.68
N SER A 203 10.84 -5.83 10.40
CA SER A 203 10.58 -6.32 11.75
C SER A 203 10.30 -7.83 11.79
N ILE A 204 9.57 -8.36 10.81
CA ILE A 204 9.20 -9.78 10.75
C ILE A 204 10.37 -10.65 10.28
N THR A 205 11.14 -10.18 9.29
CA THR A 205 12.27 -10.93 8.72
C THR A 205 13.52 -10.88 9.60
N ALA A 206 13.58 -9.96 10.55
CA ALA A 206 14.70 -9.86 11.47
C ALA A 206 14.85 -11.13 12.32
N PRO A 207 16.09 -11.56 12.62
CA PRO A 207 16.34 -12.62 13.59
C PRO A 207 15.64 -12.33 14.92
N LYS A 208 15.16 -13.36 15.62
CA LYS A 208 14.34 -13.22 16.85
C LYS A 208 14.93 -12.26 17.87
N ARG A 209 16.27 -12.24 18.03
CA ARG A 209 16.98 -11.33 18.93
C ARG A 209 16.89 -9.86 18.52
N TRP A 210 16.70 -9.55 17.22
CA TRP A 210 16.63 -8.21 16.68
C TRP A 210 15.21 -7.70 16.48
N GLN A 211 14.19 -8.54 16.57
CA GLN A 211 12.79 -8.10 16.42
C GLN A 211 12.41 -7.03 17.43
N LEU A 212 12.87 -7.19 18.67
CA LEU A 212 12.62 -6.24 19.74
C LEU A 212 13.25 -4.86 19.48
N PRO A 213 14.55 -4.74 19.17
CA PRO A 213 15.16 -3.50 18.71
C PRO A 213 14.43 -2.84 17.54
N TRP A 214 13.95 -3.61 16.55
CA TRP A 214 13.20 -3.06 15.42
C TRP A 214 11.86 -2.47 15.84
N ILE A 215 11.12 -3.14 16.72
CA ILE A 215 9.85 -2.62 17.25
C ILE A 215 10.09 -1.35 18.06
N ALA A 216 11.09 -1.37 18.95
CA ALA A 216 11.48 -0.20 19.74
C ALA A 216 11.90 0.99 18.85
N PHE A 217 12.65 0.74 17.79
CA PHE A 217 13.02 1.75 16.79
C PHE A 217 11.78 2.43 16.18
N GLY A 218 10.77 1.66 15.78
CA GLY A 218 9.52 2.22 15.25
C GLY A 218 8.77 3.09 16.27
N VAL A 219 8.73 2.65 17.54
CA VAL A 219 8.11 3.44 18.62
C VAL A 219 8.89 4.73 18.86
N VAL A 220 10.21 4.67 18.94
CA VAL A 220 11.06 5.85 19.16
C VAL A 220 10.85 6.87 18.03
N ILE A 221 10.88 6.42 16.77
CA ILE A 221 10.60 7.32 15.64
C ILE A 221 9.20 7.91 15.75
N ALA A 222 8.17 7.09 16.04
CA ALA A 222 6.78 7.56 16.15
C ALA A 222 6.64 8.66 17.22
N VAL A 223 7.35 8.53 18.34
CA VAL A 223 7.37 9.54 19.40
C VAL A 223 8.11 10.81 18.95
N ILE A 224 9.29 10.66 18.33
CA ILE A 224 10.10 11.78 17.86
C ILE A 224 9.38 12.63 16.82
N ILE A 225 8.74 11.98 15.81
CA ILE A 225 8.01 12.69 14.75
C ILE A 225 6.57 13.04 15.16
N ARG A 226 6.14 12.59 16.35
CA ARG A 226 4.77 12.75 16.87
C ARG A 226 3.73 12.20 15.88
N ASP A 227 3.88 10.95 15.47
CA ASP A 227 2.98 10.33 14.51
C ASP A 227 2.32 9.05 15.04
N ALA A 228 0.98 9.11 15.19
CA ALA A 228 0.19 7.99 15.67
C ALA A 228 0.08 6.86 14.63
N THR A 229 0.24 7.17 13.34
CA THR A 229 0.17 6.18 12.25
C THR A 229 1.37 5.25 12.32
N LEU A 230 2.56 5.80 12.55
CA LEU A 230 3.76 4.98 12.72
C LEU A 230 3.70 4.16 14.02
N LEU A 231 3.08 4.70 15.08
CA LEU A 231 2.84 3.93 16.30
C LEU A 231 1.93 2.73 16.03
N ALA A 232 0.88 2.89 15.21
CA ALA A 232 0.02 1.78 14.80
C ALA A 232 0.80 0.68 14.04
N PHE A 233 1.78 1.05 13.19
CA PHE A 233 2.67 0.08 12.56
C PHE A 233 3.59 -0.62 13.55
N ALA A 234 4.10 0.07 14.56
CA ALA A 234 4.92 -0.54 15.60
C ALA A 234 4.12 -1.57 16.41
N PHE A 235 2.85 -1.27 16.75
CA PHE A 235 1.93 -2.23 17.34
C PHE A 235 1.67 -3.41 16.40
N GLY A 236 1.42 -3.17 15.12
CA GLY A 236 1.24 -4.20 14.11
C GLY A 236 2.45 -5.14 14.03
N ALA A 237 3.67 -4.60 14.02
CA ALA A 237 4.91 -5.38 14.04
C ALA A 237 5.02 -6.26 15.29
N ALA A 238 4.73 -5.71 16.47
CA ALA A 238 4.75 -6.45 17.72
C ALA A 238 3.73 -7.61 17.73
N MET A 239 2.52 -7.37 17.21
CA MET A 239 1.50 -8.41 17.05
C MET A 239 1.94 -9.51 16.08
N LEU A 240 2.54 -9.15 14.94
CA LEU A 240 3.00 -10.09 13.94
C LEU A 240 4.19 -10.92 14.45
N CYS A 241 5.10 -10.33 15.19
CA CYS A 241 6.24 -10.99 15.81
C CYS A 241 5.87 -11.82 17.06
N ARG A 242 4.58 -11.90 17.44
CA ARG A 242 4.09 -12.60 18.67
C ARG A 242 4.73 -12.12 19.97
N ARG A 243 5.10 -10.85 20.05
CA ARG A 243 5.74 -10.25 21.21
C ARG A 243 4.74 -9.51 22.10
N LEU A 244 3.65 -10.19 22.52
CA LEU A 244 2.55 -9.57 23.26
C LEU A 244 2.97 -8.93 24.60
N LEU A 245 3.88 -9.55 25.33
CA LEU A 245 4.44 -8.97 26.56
C LEU A 245 5.23 -7.69 26.25
N PHE A 246 5.85 -7.64 25.09
CA PHE A 246 6.55 -6.47 24.64
C PHE A 246 5.58 -5.39 24.14
N LEU A 247 4.44 -5.74 23.57
CA LEU A 247 3.36 -4.81 23.30
C LEU A 247 2.96 -4.03 24.56
N ALA A 248 2.76 -4.73 25.67
CA ALA A 248 2.43 -4.10 26.95
C ALA A 248 3.56 -3.19 27.45
N SER A 249 4.82 -3.65 27.42
CA SER A 249 5.96 -2.84 27.84
C SER A 249 6.21 -1.65 26.90
N THR A 250 6.03 -1.82 25.58
CA THR A 250 6.19 -0.72 24.60
C THR A 250 5.04 0.29 24.72
N ALA A 251 3.82 -0.19 24.95
CA ALA A 251 2.70 0.70 25.25
C ALA A 251 2.97 1.50 26.53
N VAL A 252 3.46 0.86 27.58
CA VAL A 252 3.81 1.53 28.84
C VAL A 252 4.95 2.54 28.61
N VAL A 253 6.02 2.17 27.91
CA VAL A 253 7.13 3.09 27.60
C VAL A 253 6.65 4.23 26.69
N ALA A 254 5.84 3.97 25.66
CA ALA A 254 5.26 5.00 24.83
C ALA A 254 4.36 5.94 25.63
N ILE A 255 3.52 5.41 26.53
CA ILE A 255 2.68 6.21 27.43
C ILE A 255 3.55 7.04 28.38
N LEU A 256 4.57 6.47 28.98
CA LEU A 256 5.46 7.17 29.93
C LEU A 256 6.28 8.26 29.24
N THR A 257 6.86 7.98 28.07
CA THR A 257 7.63 8.96 27.30
C THR A 257 6.73 10.06 26.73
N THR A 258 5.51 9.73 26.31
CA THR A 258 4.52 10.73 25.87
C THR A 258 3.95 11.51 27.02
N ALA A 259 3.76 10.92 28.20
CA ALA A 259 3.38 11.61 29.42
C ALA A 259 4.46 12.62 29.85
N ALA A 260 5.75 12.26 29.73
CA ALA A 260 6.84 13.14 30.12
C ALA A 260 7.08 14.32 29.14
N THR A 261 6.81 14.13 27.85
CA THR A 261 7.21 15.11 26.82
C THR A 261 6.05 15.76 26.06
N HIS A 262 4.92 15.05 25.82
CA HIS A 262 3.86 15.50 24.91
C HIS A 262 2.50 14.89 25.21
N PHE A 263 2.14 14.78 26.47
CA PHE A 263 0.87 14.18 26.91
C PHE A 263 -0.36 14.74 26.16
N THR A 264 -0.40 16.05 25.96
CA THR A 264 -1.51 16.74 25.28
C THR A 264 -1.69 16.33 23.81
N TYR A 265 -0.62 15.96 23.10
CA TYR A 265 -0.72 15.58 21.70
C TYR A 265 -1.45 14.25 21.49
N PHE A 266 -1.08 13.20 22.24
CA PHE A 266 -1.69 11.88 22.09
C PHE A 266 -3.06 11.78 22.77
N THR A 267 -3.26 12.45 23.90
CA THR A 267 -4.57 12.52 24.55
C THR A 267 -5.61 13.26 23.73
N SER A 268 -5.22 14.35 23.04
CA SER A 268 -6.14 15.05 22.12
C SER A 268 -6.52 14.19 20.90
N ARG A 269 -5.71 13.18 20.54
CA ARG A 269 -6.04 12.22 19.48
C ARG A 269 -6.89 11.05 19.97
N ALA A 270 -6.88 10.76 21.26
CA ALA A 270 -7.74 9.75 21.87
C ALA A 270 -9.17 10.26 22.11
N ASP A 271 -9.36 11.59 22.11
CA ASP A 271 -10.68 12.21 22.21
C ASP A 271 -11.40 12.15 20.84
N ILE A 272 -12.05 11.01 20.56
CA ILE A 272 -12.85 10.80 19.35
C ILE A 272 -14.25 11.37 19.58
N SER A 273 -14.35 12.69 19.70
CA SER A 273 -15.62 13.39 19.81
C SER A 273 -15.72 14.57 18.83
N SER A 274 -16.95 15.02 18.57
CA SER A 274 -17.21 16.22 17.77
C SER A 274 -16.71 17.51 18.43
N HIS A 275 -16.38 17.47 19.72
CA HIS A 275 -15.83 18.57 20.49
C HIS A 275 -14.30 18.59 20.52
N SER A 276 -13.67 17.60 19.91
CA SER A 276 -12.21 17.53 19.79
C SER A 276 -11.66 18.78 19.09
N ARG A 277 -10.58 19.35 19.63
CA ARG A 277 -9.82 20.43 18.97
C ARG A 277 -8.76 19.89 17.98
N ASN A 278 -8.65 18.56 17.86
CA ASN A 278 -7.69 17.93 16.96
C ASN A 278 -8.28 17.76 15.57
N LEU A 279 -7.78 18.52 14.60
CA LEU A 279 -8.26 18.49 13.22
C LEU A 279 -8.19 17.09 12.58
N SER A 280 -7.19 16.26 12.92
CA SER A 280 -7.11 14.90 12.38
C SER A 280 -8.24 14.00 12.87
N VAL A 281 -8.67 14.17 14.13
CA VAL A 281 -9.82 13.46 14.70
C VAL A 281 -11.10 13.94 14.05
N LEU A 282 -11.26 15.24 13.89
CA LEU A 282 -12.43 15.81 13.22
C LEU A 282 -12.54 15.33 11.77
N VAL A 283 -11.43 15.29 11.03
CA VAL A 283 -11.39 14.73 9.66
C VAL A 283 -11.76 13.25 9.64
N TYR A 284 -11.35 12.48 10.64
CA TYR A 284 -11.75 11.07 10.76
C TYR A 284 -13.26 10.93 11.00
N ILE A 285 -13.83 11.69 11.93
CA ILE A 285 -15.29 11.69 12.20
C ILE A 285 -16.07 12.21 10.97
N GLN A 286 -15.56 13.24 10.29
CA GLN A 286 -16.10 13.74 9.02
C GLN A 286 -16.20 12.63 7.98
N GLY A 287 -15.19 11.75 7.90
CA GLY A 287 -15.22 10.61 7.00
C GLY A 287 -16.40 9.67 7.26
N TRP A 288 -16.69 9.36 8.52
CA TRP A 288 -17.88 8.58 8.89
C TRP A 288 -19.18 9.29 8.57
N GLU A 289 -19.25 10.61 8.78
CA GLU A 289 -20.42 11.41 8.42
C GLU A 289 -20.65 11.42 6.89
N PHE A 290 -19.57 11.53 6.08
CA PHE A 290 -19.65 11.37 4.62
C PHE A 290 -20.22 10.02 4.22
N LEU A 291 -19.66 8.94 4.76
CA LEU A 291 -20.11 7.58 4.47
C LEU A 291 -21.61 7.42 4.74
N TRP A 292 -22.03 7.79 5.94
CA TRP A 292 -23.42 7.64 6.37
C TRP A 292 -24.38 8.46 5.50
N ARG A 293 -24.06 9.73 5.27
CA ARG A 293 -24.88 10.64 4.45
C ARG A 293 -24.97 10.17 3.00
N SER A 294 -23.85 9.73 2.43
CA SER A 294 -23.82 9.21 1.05
C SER A 294 -24.68 7.97 0.90
N LEU A 295 -24.59 7.01 1.82
CA LEU A 295 -25.40 5.79 1.80
C LEU A 295 -26.89 6.11 1.90
N HIS A 296 -27.26 7.03 2.78
CA HIS A 296 -28.66 7.42 2.95
C HIS A 296 -29.22 8.13 1.71
N LEU A 297 -28.49 9.13 1.17
CA LEU A 297 -28.93 9.90 0.00
C LEU A 297 -29.01 9.07 -1.28
N SER A 298 -28.11 8.10 -1.44
CA SER A 298 -28.05 7.24 -2.63
C SER A 298 -28.81 5.93 -2.49
N HIS A 299 -29.58 5.77 -1.42
CA HIS A 299 -30.27 4.50 -1.10
C HIS A 299 -29.31 3.29 -1.14
N GLY A 300 -28.08 3.49 -0.68
CA GLY A 300 -27.04 2.46 -0.63
C GLY A 300 -26.19 2.30 -1.89
N TRP A 301 -26.50 2.97 -3.00
CA TRP A 301 -25.72 2.86 -4.25
C TRP A 301 -24.37 3.61 -4.19
N GLY A 302 -24.27 4.64 -3.38
CA GLY A 302 -23.13 5.58 -3.39
C GLY A 302 -23.34 6.72 -4.38
N ILE A 303 -22.52 7.77 -4.21
CA ILE A 303 -22.65 9.01 -4.98
C ILE A 303 -21.91 9.02 -6.31
N GLY A 304 -21.23 7.92 -6.65
CA GLY A 304 -20.41 7.78 -7.86
C GLY A 304 -18.91 8.01 -7.65
N PHE A 305 -18.13 7.40 -8.53
CA PHE A 305 -16.67 7.47 -8.49
C PHE A 305 -16.16 8.90 -8.58
N GLN A 306 -15.27 9.28 -7.67
CA GLN A 306 -14.66 10.61 -7.54
C GLN A 306 -15.65 11.77 -7.32
N GLN A 307 -16.87 11.47 -6.84
CA GLN A 307 -17.87 12.50 -6.55
C GLN A 307 -17.80 13.03 -5.12
N LEU A 308 -17.03 12.39 -4.24
CA LEU A 308 -16.85 12.92 -2.90
C LEU A 308 -16.17 14.29 -2.94
N GLY A 309 -16.75 15.27 -2.24
CA GLY A 309 -16.28 16.66 -2.18
C GLY A 309 -16.83 17.60 -3.28
N THR A 310 -17.52 17.08 -4.32
CA THR A 310 -18.29 17.91 -5.26
C THR A 310 -19.73 18.06 -4.84
N PHE A 311 -20.26 17.06 -4.14
CA PHE A 311 -21.61 17.09 -3.66
C PHE A 311 -21.76 18.07 -2.49
N PRO A 312 -22.79 18.94 -2.47
CA PRO A 312 -22.98 19.97 -1.45
C PRO A 312 -23.52 19.37 -0.14
N PHE A 313 -22.72 18.56 0.53
CA PHE A 313 -23.07 18.06 1.85
C PHE A 313 -23.02 19.17 2.90
N HIS A 314 -24.13 19.39 3.60
CA HIS A 314 -24.17 20.18 4.81
C HIS A 314 -23.81 19.27 6.00
N LEU A 315 -22.51 19.07 6.24
CA LEU A 315 -22.00 18.26 7.32
C LEU A 315 -21.69 19.12 8.53
N SER A 316 -22.13 18.68 9.71
CA SER A 316 -21.90 19.38 10.97
C SER A 316 -20.41 19.46 11.30
N ILE A 317 -19.67 18.36 11.10
CA ILE A 317 -18.22 18.31 11.35
C ILE A 317 -17.44 19.19 10.36
N THR A 318 -17.87 19.28 9.11
CA THR A 318 -17.23 20.18 8.14
C THR A 318 -17.36 21.65 8.56
N GLN A 319 -18.47 22.05 9.15
CA GLN A 319 -18.65 23.40 9.68
C GLN A 319 -17.72 23.67 10.87
N ILE A 320 -17.58 22.69 11.78
CA ILE A 320 -16.65 22.78 12.90
C ILE A 320 -15.20 22.90 12.39
N ILE A 321 -14.79 22.08 11.39
CA ILE A 321 -13.46 22.19 10.78
C ILE A 321 -13.24 23.59 10.19
N ARG A 322 -14.21 24.11 9.44
CA ARG A 322 -14.13 25.46 8.85
C ARG A 322 -13.96 26.55 9.91
N SER A 323 -14.62 26.43 11.06
CA SER A 323 -14.45 27.41 12.16
C SER A 323 -13.03 27.41 12.75
N TYR A 324 -12.33 26.25 12.72
CA TYR A 324 -10.93 26.15 13.17
C TYR A 324 -9.90 26.49 12.11
N THR A 325 -10.28 26.52 10.82
CA THR A 325 -9.35 26.66 9.66
C THR A 325 -9.62 27.93 8.85
N ASN A 326 -10.20 28.96 9.45
CA ASN A 326 -10.54 30.23 8.77
C ASN A 326 -11.32 30.02 7.46
N GLY A 327 -12.32 29.13 7.49
CA GLY A 327 -13.21 28.85 6.37
C GLY A 327 -12.76 27.72 5.43
N SER A 328 -11.56 27.18 5.58
CA SER A 328 -11.07 26.09 4.74
C SER A 328 -11.72 24.76 5.12
N ALA A 329 -12.19 24.00 4.13
CA ALA A 329 -12.66 22.63 4.32
C ALA A 329 -11.51 21.65 4.08
N LEU A 330 -11.16 20.88 5.10
CA LEU A 330 -10.06 19.90 4.99
C LEU A 330 -10.58 18.54 4.50
N ASN A 331 -9.81 17.88 3.64
CA ASN A 331 -9.99 16.48 3.21
C ASN A 331 -11.40 16.10 2.67
N THR A 332 -12.20 17.06 2.23
CA THR A 332 -13.55 16.78 1.70
C THR A 332 -13.53 15.85 0.49
N MET A 333 -12.49 15.93 -0.34
CA MET A 333 -12.32 15.06 -1.51
C MET A 333 -11.69 13.70 -1.18
N GLY A 334 -10.92 13.63 -0.10
CA GLY A 334 -10.22 12.41 0.33
C GLY A 334 -11.05 11.53 1.26
N GLY A 335 -12.07 12.10 1.92
CA GLY A 335 -12.91 11.37 2.88
C GLY A 335 -12.22 11.01 4.20
N GLY A 336 -11.00 11.50 4.46
CA GLY A 336 -10.23 11.25 5.69
C GLY A 336 -9.52 9.89 5.73
N PHE A 337 -10.16 8.82 5.27
CA PHE A 337 -9.62 7.47 5.12
C PHE A 337 -10.32 6.75 3.98
N LEU A 338 -9.65 5.74 3.42
CA LEU A 338 -10.07 5.15 2.14
C LEU A 338 -11.42 4.43 2.20
N PHE A 339 -11.76 3.76 3.31
CA PHE A 339 -13.05 3.10 3.46
C PHE A 339 -14.23 4.09 3.42
N SER A 340 -14.08 5.25 4.08
CA SER A 340 -15.09 6.31 4.00
C SER A 340 -15.32 6.73 2.55
N LYS A 341 -14.25 7.00 1.80
CA LYS A 341 -14.34 7.37 0.39
C LYS A 341 -14.97 6.26 -0.46
N LEU A 342 -14.48 5.02 -0.29
CA LEU A 342 -14.95 3.86 -1.05
C LEU A 342 -16.44 3.59 -0.81
N GLY A 343 -16.87 3.61 0.46
CA GLY A 343 -18.27 3.39 0.83
C GLY A 343 -19.17 4.57 0.43
N SER A 344 -18.68 5.81 0.52
CA SER A 344 -19.44 6.97 0.06
C SER A 344 -19.67 6.95 -1.46
N GLU A 345 -18.63 6.62 -2.23
CA GLU A 345 -18.68 6.68 -3.69
C GLU A 345 -19.33 5.44 -4.32
N PHE A 346 -19.07 4.24 -3.79
CA PHE A 346 -19.59 2.97 -4.32
C PHE A 346 -20.70 2.32 -3.48
N GLY A 347 -21.09 2.95 -2.40
CA GLY A 347 -22.18 2.46 -1.57
C GLY A 347 -21.91 1.07 -0.98
N VAL A 348 -22.91 0.20 -1.03
CA VAL A 348 -22.83 -1.18 -0.54
C VAL A 348 -21.69 -1.96 -1.21
N PHE A 349 -21.40 -1.71 -2.49
CA PHE A 349 -20.27 -2.36 -3.17
C PHE A 349 -18.92 -1.95 -2.55
N GLY A 350 -18.76 -0.67 -2.18
CA GLY A 350 -17.58 -0.21 -1.46
C GLY A 350 -17.44 -0.86 -0.09
N VAL A 351 -18.54 -1.06 0.63
CA VAL A 351 -18.56 -1.78 1.92
C VAL A 351 -18.18 -3.26 1.73
N LEU A 352 -18.72 -3.93 0.71
CA LEU A 352 -18.38 -5.33 0.40
C LEU A 352 -16.89 -5.48 0.03
N LEU A 353 -16.33 -4.54 -0.74
CA LEU A 353 -14.89 -4.51 -1.04
C LEU A 353 -14.04 -4.34 0.22
N ALA A 354 -14.46 -3.50 1.15
CA ALA A 354 -13.77 -3.33 2.43
C ALA A 354 -13.85 -4.59 3.31
N ILE A 355 -14.97 -5.30 3.31
CA ILE A 355 -15.11 -6.60 4.00
C ILE A 355 -14.16 -7.64 3.36
N ALA A 356 -14.16 -7.73 2.01
CA ALA A 356 -13.26 -8.62 1.28
C ALA A 356 -11.79 -8.30 1.58
N PHE A 357 -11.44 -7.02 1.66
CA PHE A 357 -10.12 -6.57 2.09
C PHE A 357 -9.82 -7.01 3.53
N GLY A 358 -10.76 -6.85 4.47
CA GLY A 358 -10.60 -7.29 5.86
C GLY A 358 -10.30 -8.78 5.97
N ILE A 359 -11.00 -9.61 5.20
CA ILE A 359 -10.75 -11.05 5.11
C ILE A 359 -9.33 -11.32 4.55
N LEU A 360 -8.92 -10.60 3.51
CA LEU A 360 -7.59 -10.73 2.92
C LEU A 360 -6.49 -10.31 3.91
N CYS A 361 -6.71 -9.24 4.65
CA CYS A 361 -5.80 -8.75 5.69
C CYS A 361 -5.64 -9.80 6.81
N ILE A 362 -6.74 -10.36 7.33
CA ILE A 362 -6.71 -11.43 8.34
C ILE A 362 -5.96 -12.66 7.83
N LYS A 363 -6.26 -13.12 6.59
CA LYS A 363 -5.53 -14.23 5.96
C LYS A 363 -4.02 -13.93 5.84
N SER A 364 -3.66 -12.69 5.53
CA SER A 364 -2.26 -12.25 5.43
C SER A 364 -1.58 -12.27 6.80
N ILE A 365 -2.23 -11.76 7.85
CA ILE A 365 -1.74 -11.79 9.24
C ILE A 365 -1.53 -13.24 9.71
N VAL A 366 -2.50 -14.13 9.49
CA VAL A 366 -2.40 -15.54 9.87
C VAL A 366 -1.21 -16.22 9.18
N LYS A 367 -1.02 -15.95 7.88
CA LYS A 367 0.12 -16.51 7.12
C LYS A 367 1.46 -15.94 7.57
N LEU A 368 1.55 -14.64 7.89
CA LEU A 368 2.77 -14.02 8.42
C LEU A 368 3.13 -14.53 9.82
N ARG A 369 2.12 -14.88 10.63
CA ARG A 369 2.31 -15.48 11.97
C ARG A 369 2.55 -16.98 11.93
N GLY A 370 2.32 -17.64 10.80
CA GLY A 370 2.52 -19.08 10.65
C GLY A 370 3.98 -19.49 10.81
N THR A 371 4.19 -20.76 11.20
CA THR A 371 5.53 -21.35 11.36
C THR A 371 6.12 -21.82 10.03
N ASN A 372 5.30 -21.95 8.98
CA ASN A 372 5.74 -22.42 7.68
C ASN A 372 6.57 -21.33 6.99
N ALA A 373 7.69 -21.75 6.37
CA ALA A 373 8.52 -20.85 5.60
C ALA A 373 7.73 -20.25 4.42
N VAL A 374 7.43 -18.95 4.50
CA VAL A 374 6.80 -18.20 3.40
C VAL A 374 7.92 -17.58 2.57
N PRO A 375 7.89 -17.72 1.22
CA PRO A 375 8.87 -17.04 0.37
C PRO A 375 8.89 -15.52 0.61
N HIS A 376 10.06 -14.90 0.58
CA HIS A 376 10.26 -13.47 0.88
C HIS A 376 9.35 -12.56 0.04
N GLN A 377 9.11 -12.89 -1.24
CA GLN A 377 8.21 -12.13 -2.12
C GLN A 377 6.77 -12.13 -1.58
N HIS A 378 6.28 -13.31 -1.17
CA HIS A 378 4.93 -13.43 -0.60
C HIS A 378 4.84 -12.79 0.79
N MET A 379 5.93 -12.84 1.56
CA MET A 379 6.00 -12.18 2.86
C MET A 379 5.90 -10.66 2.69
N PHE A 380 6.68 -10.08 1.77
CA PHE A 380 6.66 -8.65 1.48
C PHE A 380 5.29 -8.20 0.94
N ALA A 381 4.71 -8.93 -0.03
CA ALA A 381 3.38 -8.66 -0.54
C ALA A 381 2.31 -8.66 0.58
N ARG A 382 2.39 -9.61 1.54
CA ARG A 382 1.49 -9.64 2.68
C ARG A 382 1.71 -8.49 3.66
N CYS A 383 2.94 -8.03 3.83
CA CYS A 383 3.23 -6.84 4.63
C CYS A 383 2.60 -5.59 4.01
N ILE A 384 2.64 -5.44 2.68
CA ILE A 384 1.95 -4.36 1.96
C ILE A 384 0.43 -4.45 2.22
N ILE A 385 -0.17 -5.64 2.11
CA ILE A 385 -1.62 -5.83 2.35
C ILE A 385 -2.01 -5.46 3.79
N VAL A 386 -1.22 -5.89 4.77
CA VAL A 386 -1.50 -5.57 6.18
C VAL A 386 -1.30 -4.08 6.46
N ALA A 387 -0.24 -3.49 5.91
CA ALA A 387 0.05 -2.06 6.04
C ALA A 387 -1.09 -1.21 5.47
N PHE A 388 -1.63 -1.60 4.32
CA PHE A 388 -2.75 -0.92 3.67
C PHE A 388 -4.03 -0.86 4.54
N GLY A 389 -4.12 -1.68 5.59
CA GLY A 389 -5.18 -1.60 6.59
C GLY A 389 -5.23 -0.24 7.30
N VAL A 390 -4.10 0.42 7.46
CA VAL A 390 -4.02 1.76 8.05
C VAL A 390 -4.59 2.79 7.07
N ASP A 391 -4.24 2.71 5.76
CA ASP A 391 -4.82 3.54 4.71
C ASP A 391 -6.33 3.35 4.61
N MET A 392 -6.78 2.12 4.73
CA MET A 392 -8.18 1.75 4.58
C MET A 392 -9.04 2.30 5.73
N PHE A 393 -8.60 2.19 6.99
CA PHE A 393 -9.47 2.39 8.14
C PHE A 393 -9.07 3.52 9.09
N ILE A 394 -7.83 4.00 9.01
CA ILE A 394 -7.32 5.00 9.96
C ILE A 394 -7.06 6.34 9.26
N ARG A 395 -6.26 6.32 8.19
CA ARG A 395 -5.89 7.53 7.46
C ARG A 395 -5.39 7.17 6.07
N GLY A 396 -5.97 7.80 5.04
CA GLY A 396 -5.51 7.61 3.66
C GLY A 396 -5.78 8.83 2.80
N PRO A 397 -4.88 9.18 1.88
CA PRO A 397 -5.03 10.35 0.99
C PRO A 397 -5.99 10.11 -0.17
N GLY A 398 -6.64 8.94 -0.25
CA GLY A 398 -7.58 8.58 -1.31
C GLY A 398 -7.02 7.53 -2.28
N TYR A 399 -7.60 7.43 -3.51
CA TYR A 399 -7.25 6.38 -4.47
C TYR A 399 -5.92 6.60 -5.18
N PHE A 400 -5.59 7.86 -5.46
CA PHE A 400 -4.49 8.21 -6.37
C PHE A 400 -3.21 8.55 -5.61
N PHE A 401 -2.73 7.56 -4.86
CA PHE A 401 -1.49 7.59 -4.10
C PHE A 401 -0.71 6.28 -4.34
N GLY A 402 0.54 6.18 -3.89
CA GLY A 402 1.37 5.00 -4.13
C GLY A 402 0.86 3.73 -3.46
N ALA A 403 0.37 3.85 -2.22
CA ALA A 403 -0.08 2.71 -1.44
C ALA A 403 -1.18 1.87 -2.14
N PRO A 404 -2.25 2.43 -2.77
CA PRO A 404 -3.21 1.64 -3.55
C PRO A 404 -2.57 0.88 -4.72
N MET A 405 -1.60 1.48 -5.43
CA MET A 405 -0.88 0.82 -6.52
C MET A 405 -0.06 -0.38 -6.02
N LEU A 406 0.67 -0.20 -4.93
CA LEU A 406 1.45 -1.27 -4.30
C LEU A 406 0.54 -2.36 -3.72
N PHE A 407 -0.57 -1.98 -3.08
CA PHE A 407 -1.56 -2.92 -2.54
C PHE A 407 -2.17 -3.80 -3.64
N LEU A 408 -2.70 -3.19 -4.70
CA LEU A 408 -3.27 -3.95 -5.82
C LEU A 408 -2.21 -4.85 -6.46
N GLY A 409 -0.98 -4.36 -6.64
CA GLY A 409 0.13 -5.15 -7.13
C GLY A 409 0.45 -6.35 -6.22
N ALA A 410 0.45 -6.16 -4.90
CA ALA A 410 0.65 -7.22 -3.92
C ALA A 410 -0.48 -8.27 -3.99
N VAL A 411 -1.74 -7.85 -4.07
CA VAL A 411 -2.90 -8.76 -4.22
C VAL A 411 -2.79 -9.57 -5.51
N LEU A 412 -2.54 -8.91 -6.63
CA LEU A 412 -2.37 -9.57 -7.92
C LEU A 412 -1.19 -10.54 -7.91
N SER A 413 -0.09 -10.23 -7.20
CA SER A 413 1.08 -11.11 -7.11
C SER A 413 0.78 -12.41 -6.37
N LEU A 414 -0.12 -12.40 -5.40
CA LEU A 414 -0.53 -13.57 -4.60
C LEU A 414 -1.66 -14.38 -5.24
N SER A 415 -2.28 -13.89 -6.32
CA SER A 415 -3.42 -14.55 -6.98
C SER A 415 -3.00 -15.85 -7.67
N PRO A 416 -3.71 -16.98 -7.45
CA PRO A 416 -3.40 -18.29 -8.04
C PRO A 416 -3.71 -18.39 -9.54
N VAL A 417 -4.46 -17.44 -10.11
CA VAL A 417 -4.90 -17.46 -11.52
C VAL A 417 -3.73 -17.63 -12.49
N SER A 418 -2.55 -17.14 -12.13
CA SER A 418 -1.31 -17.29 -12.91
C SER A 418 -0.67 -18.70 -12.80
N GLY A 419 -0.93 -19.45 -11.75
CA GLY A 419 -0.41 -20.81 -11.55
C GLY A 419 -1.13 -21.84 -12.41
N LEU A 420 -2.44 -21.67 -12.61
CA LEU A 420 -3.25 -22.54 -13.47
C LEU A 420 -2.87 -22.43 -14.95
N LEU A 421 -2.54 -21.21 -15.41
CA LEU A 421 -2.06 -20.97 -16.77
C LEU A 421 -0.67 -21.58 -16.98
N ARG A 422 0.21 -21.49 -16.00
CA ARG A 422 1.55 -22.13 -16.08
C ARG A 422 1.47 -23.66 -16.17
N ARG A 423 0.56 -24.30 -15.43
CA ARG A 423 0.31 -25.75 -15.52
C ARG A 423 -0.24 -26.14 -16.88
N LYS A 424 -1.22 -25.43 -17.44
CA LYS A 424 -1.77 -25.71 -18.77
C LYS A 424 -0.71 -25.60 -19.89
N LEU A 425 0.19 -24.60 -19.80
CA LEU A 425 1.24 -24.42 -20.79
C LEU A 425 2.34 -25.48 -20.67
N SER A 426 2.68 -25.95 -19.46
CA SER A 426 3.68 -27.02 -19.28
C SER A 426 3.15 -28.38 -19.72
N THR A 427 1.85 -28.67 -19.58
CA THR A 427 1.24 -29.91 -20.06
C THR A 427 1.07 -29.92 -21.57
N SER A 428 0.68 -28.79 -22.18
CA SER A 428 0.56 -28.66 -23.64
C SER A 428 1.92 -28.77 -24.36
N GLY A 429 3.00 -28.24 -23.77
CA GLY A 429 4.36 -28.40 -24.32
C GLY A 429 4.90 -29.82 -24.23
N ALA A 430 4.54 -30.57 -23.19
CA ALA A 430 4.94 -31.98 -23.05
C ALA A 430 4.20 -32.92 -24.01
N GLU A 431 2.91 -32.65 -24.27
CA GLU A 431 2.11 -33.42 -25.24
C GLU A 431 2.58 -33.22 -26.70
N THR A 432 3.02 -32.00 -27.05
CA THR A 432 3.57 -31.73 -28.41
C THR A 432 4.95 -32.34 -28.64
N LEU A 433 5.74 -32.56 -27.60
CA LEU A 433 7.01 -33.22 -27.66
C LEU A 433 6.90 -34.77 -27.70
N ALA A 434 5.79 -35.31 -27.16
CA ALA A 434 5.52 -36.75 -27.18
C ALA A 434 4.93 -37.25 -28.52
N LEU A 435 4.49 -36.33 -29.40
CA LEU A 435 3.91 -36.61 -30.71
C LEU A 435 4.91 -36.39 -31.90
N ARG A 436 6.13 -36.05 -31.59
CA ARG A 436 7.25 -35.99 -32.55
C ARG A 436 8.28 -37.05 -32.23
#